data_1a186c593fad69ee625fef01534d55ea
#
_entry.id   1a186c593fad69ee625fef01534d55ea
#
_cell.length_a   1.000
_cell.length_b   1.000
_cell.length_c   1.000
_cell.angle_alpha   90.00
_cell.angle_beta   90.00
_cell.angle_gamma   90.00
#
_symmetry.space_group_name_H-M   'P 1'
#
loop_
_entity.id
_entity.type
_entity.pdbx_description
1 polymer ?
#
loop_
_entity_poly.entity_id
_entity_poly.type
_entity_poly.pdbx_seq_one_letter_code
_entity_poly.pdbx_strand_id
1 'polypeptide(L)'
;MARVIVLVIDGFGIGHAPDAADFGDVSANTFANLAKHFYQHEKREINLTNLAKMGLVQAAFEAGKSSFPIVEQAPEQGAYGYAAEISTGKDTPSGHWEMMGVPVLFDWGYFPKQGHAFPAQLIEKINQATGYDGILGDCHASGTDIINKLGQEHIKTGLPICYTSADSVFQVAAHEEHFGLDNLYKYCETVRELLGDMNIGRVIARPFIGDNPDNFTRTGNRRDYSILPPAPTVLDV
;
A
#
# COMPACT_ATOMS: atom_id res chain seq x y z
N MET A 1 27.85 -19.52 -11.74
CA MET A 1 26.78 -18.56 -12.10
C MET A 1 26.85 -17.40 -11.14
N ALA A 2 26.81 -16.18 -11.64
CA ALA A 2 26.65 -15.00 -10.79
C ALA A 2 25.22 -14.99 -10.22
N ARG A 3 25.08 -14.59 -8.95
CA ARG A 3 23.76 -14.42 -8.31
C ARG A 3 23.59 -12.97 -7.91
N VAL A 4 22.40 -12.43 -8.11
CA VAL A 4 22.01 -11.10 -7.64
C VAL A 4 20.91 -11.28 -6.60
N ILE A 5 21.04 -10.59 -5.48
CA ILE A 5 20.02 -10.56 -4.42
C ILE A 5 19.55 -9.13 -4.28
N VAL A 6 18.28 -8.90 -4.47
CA VAL A 6 17.63 -7.60 -4.23
C VAL A 6 16.87 -7.69 -2.91
N LEU A 7 17.26 -6.85 -1.94
CA LEU A 7 16.59 -6.73 -0.65
C LEU A 7 15.81 -5.42 -0.62
N VAL A 8 14.50 -5.50 -0.64
CA VAL A 8 13.60 -4.36 -0.55
C VAL A 8 13.13 -4.16 0.89
N ILE A 9 13.34 -2.96 1.43
CA ILE A 9 12.77 -2.56 2.73
C ILE A 9 11.48 -1.81 2.43
N ASP A 10 10.35 -2.49 2.58
CA ASP A 10 9.03 -1.93 2.28
C ASP A 10 8.71 -0.71 3.16
N GLY A 11 8.09 0.31 2.55
CA GLY A 11 7.73 1.56 3.23
C GLY A 11 8.90 2.43 3.69
N PHE A 12 10.13 2.15 3.23
CA PHE A 12 11.34 2.86 3.65
C PHE A 12 11.87 3.76 2.53
N GLY A 13 11.51 5.05 2.57
CA GLY A 13 11.99 6.06 1.63
C GLY A 13 13.04 7.00 2.22
N ILE A 14 13.95 7.47 1.37
CA ILE A 14 15.02 8.43 1.71
C ILE A 14 14.75 9.85 1.17
N GLY A 15 13.54 10.11 0.71
CA GLY A 15 13.04 11.35 0.16
C GLY A 15 11.59 11.18 -0.28
N HIS A 16 11.08 12.09 -1.09
CA HIS A 16 9.73 12.05 -1.67
C HIS A 16 9.81 12.06 -3.20
N ALA A 17 8.79 11.50 -3.85
CA ALA A 17 8.66 11.47 -5.30
C ALA A 17 8.46 12.88 -5.89
N PRO A 18 8.77 13.10 -7.19
CA PRO A 18 8.57 14.39 -7.85
C PRO A 18 7.12 14.91 -7.81
N ASP A 19 6.14 14.01 -7.85
CA ASP A 19 4.70 14.28 -7.81
C ASP A 19 4.10 14.30 -6.38
N ALA A 20 4.93 14.25 -5.35
CA ALA A 20 4.50 14.21 -3.94
C ALA A 20 3.53 15.34 -3.56
N ALA A 21 3.60 16.49 -4.23
CA ALA A 21 2.72 17.64 -3.98
C ALA A 21 1.24 17.30 -4.28
N ASP A 22 0.98 16.49 -5.30
CA ASP A 22 -0.37 16.11 -5.73
C ASP A 22 -1.04 15.17 -4.70
N PHE A 23 -0.21 14.49 -3.90
CA PHE A 23 -0.64 13.55 -2.86
C PHE A 23 -0.52 14.09 -1.43
N GLY A 24 0.02 15.31 -1.25
CA GLY A 24 0.25 15.90 0.06
C GLY A 24 1.47 15.33 0.81
N ASP A 25 2.40 14.71 0.09
CA ASP A 25 3.54 13.95 0.64
C ASP A 25 4.89 14.70 0.48
N VAL A 26 4.89 15.99 0.26
CA VAL A 26 6.11 16.83 0.03
C VAL A 26 7.17 16.71 1.14
N SER A 27 6.76 16.36 2.36
CA SER A 27 7.69 16.17 3.49
C SER A 27 8.01 14.70 3.77
N ALA A 28 7.56 13.77 2.93
CA ALA A 28 7.80 12.35 3.12
C ALA A 28 9.29 12.04 3.02
N ASN A 29 9.86 11.53 4.10
CA ASN A 29 11.21 10.99 4.20
C ASN A 29 11.25 10.07 5.42
N THR A 30 10.90 8.80 5.23
CA THR A 30 10.76 7.82 6.31
C THR A 30 12.04 7.71 7.12
N PHE A 31 13.19 7.60 6.45
CA PHE A 31 14.48 7.45 7.11
C PHE A 31 14.84 8.66 7.99
N ALA A 32 14.81 9.86 7.42
CA ALA A 32 15.16 11.08 8.16
C ALA A 32 14.20 11.36 9.32
N ASN A 33 12.89 11.15 9.11
CA ASN A 33 11.89 11.35 10.15
C ASN A 33 12.03 10.32 11.28
N LEU A 34 12.33 9.07 10.94
CA LEU A 34 12.58 8.02 11.93
C LEU A 34 13.84 8.32 12.75
N ALA A 35 14.94 8.72 12.13
CA ALA A 35 16.17 9.08 12.81
C ALA A 35 15.98 10.29 13.76
N LYS A 36 15.25 11.33 13.30
CA LYS A 36 14.90 12.49 14.12
C LYS A 36 14.02 12.12 15.30
N HIS A 37 12.98 11.32 15.08
CA HIS A 37 12.08 10.86 16.13
C HIS A 37 12.83 10.03 17.18
N PHE A 38 13.66 9.10 16.76
CA PHE A 38 14.49 8.29 17.63
C PHE A 38 15.40 9.17 18.51
N TYR A 39 16.09 10.14 17.92
CA TYR A 39 16.95 11.09 18.65
C TYR A 39 16.15 11.91 19.69
N GLN A 40 14.94 12.36 19.34
CA GLN A 40 14.10 13.13 20.24
C GLN A 40 13.66 12.34 21.48
N HIS A 41 13.40 11.03 21.32
CA HIS A 41 12.95 10.16 22.42
C HIS A 41 14.09 9.57 23.22
N GLU A 42 15.08 9.01 22.53
CA GLU A 42 16.18 8.29 23.17
C GLU A 42 17.35 9.19 23.58
N LYS A 43 17.37 10.46 23.16
CA LYS A 43 18.46 11.44 23.38
C LYS A 43 19.84 10.95 22.95
N ARG A 44 19.86 10.03 21.99
CA ARG A 44 21.06 9.50 21.31
C ARG A 44 20.77 9.32 19.84
N GLU A 45 21.82 9.29 19.05
CA GLU A 45 21.72 9.04 17.64
C GLU A 45 21.40 7.56 17.34
N ILE A 46 20.73 7.29 16.23
CA ILE A 46 20.45 5.93 15.78
C ILE A 46 21.72 5.29 15.25
N ASN A 47 22.04 4.08 15.67
CA ASN A 47 23.18 3.32 15.18
C ASN A 47 22.77 2.38 14.03
N LEU A 48 23.33 2.63 12.85
CA LEU A 48 23.10 1.86 11.63
C LEU A 48 24.40 1.49 10.95
N THR A 49 25.43 1.12 11.72
CA THR A 49 26.81 0.90 11.25
C THR A 49 26.91 0.10 9.95
N ASN A 50 26.18 -1.01 9.81
CA ASN A 50 26.26 -1.84 8.60
C ASN A 50 25.63 -1.16 7.38
N LEU A 51 24.47 -0.53 7.55
CA LEU A 51 23.80 0.21 6.47
C LEU A 51 24.58 1.47 6.09
N ALA A 52 25.21 2.13 7.07
CA ALA A 52 26.08 3.26 6.81
C ALA A 52 27.30 2.83 5.97
N LYS A 53 27.95 1.70 6.30
CA LYS A 53 29.06 1.12 5.49
C LYS A 53 28.61 0.75 4.07
N MET A 54 27.35 0.41 3.87
CA MET A 54 26.77 0.14 2.55
C MET A 54 26.41 1.42 1.79
N GLY A 55 26.54 2.61 2.42
CA GLY A 55 26.30 3.90 1.79
C GLY A 55 24.88 4.47 1.97
N LEU A 56 24.01 3.86 2.79
CA LEU A 56 22.64 4.35 2.99
C LEU A 56 22.59 5.78 3.50
N VAL A 57 23.45 6.14 4.45
CA VAL A 57 23.47 7.49 5.05
C VAL A 57 23.83 8.53 4.00
N GLN A 58 24.80 8.24 3.16
CA GLN A 58 25.24 9.12 2.09
C GLN A 58 24.16 9.26 1.01
N ALA A 59 23.56 8.15 0.58
CA ALA A 59 22.45 8.16 -0.36
C ALA A 59 21.27 9.00 0.16
N ALA A 60 20.92 8.86 1.43
CA ALA A 60 19.84 9.62 2.06
C ALA A 60 20.14 11.11 2.20
N PHE A 61 21.40 11.46 2.50
CA PHE A 61 21.82 12.86 2.54
C PHE A 61 21.75 13.51 1.14
N GLU A 62 22.23 12.83 0.12
CA GLU A 62 22.21 13.34 -1.25
C GLU A 62 20.81 13.44 -1.83
N ALA A 63 19.95 12.45 -1.58
CA ALA A 63 18.56 12.45 -2.02
C ALA A 63 17.74 13.55 -1.34
N GLY A 64 17.83 13.68 -0.03
CA GLY A 64 17.03 14.62 0.76
C GLY A 64 17.69 15.98 1.00
N LYS A 65 18.98 16.13 0.71
CA LYS A 65 19.83 17.32 0.98
C LYS A 65 19.63 17.87 2.40
N SER A 66 19.38 16.99 3.35
CA SER A 66 19.10 17.33 4.74
C SER A 66 19.94 16.48 5.69
N SER A 67 20.48 17.11 6.74
CA SER A 67 21.15 16.41 7.83
C SER A 67 20.11 15.83 8.81
N PHE A 68 20.44 14.68 9.38
CA PHE A 68 19.64 14.01 10.40
C PHE A 68 20.58 13.32 11.41
N PRO A 69 20.15 13.14 12.66
CA PRO A 69 21.02 12.61 13.72
C PRO A 69 21.24 11.10 13.54
N ILE A 70 22.41 10.74 13.03
CA ILE A 70 22.86 9.35 12.86
C ILE A 70 24.27 9.23 13.43
N VAL A 71 24.45 8.22 14.26
CA VAL A 71 25.80 7.82 14.73
C VAL A 71 26.50 7.15 13.58
N GLU A 72 27.63 7.74 13.23
CA GLU A 72 28.65 7.12 12.37
C GLU A 72 28.54 7.36 10.88
N GLN A 73 29.48 8.12 10.44
CA GLN A 73 29.97 8.08 9.07
C GLN A 73 31.08 7.01 9.00
N ALA A 74 30.67 5.75 8.80
CA ALA A 74 31.63 4.70 8.53
C ALA A 74 32.16 4.85 7.10
N PRO A 75 33.43 4.54 6.83
CA PRO A 75 33.92 4.51 5.46
C PRO A 75 33.08 3.53 4.63
N GLU A 76 32.67 3.97 3.46
CA GLU A 76 31.86 3.18 2.53
C GLU A 76 32.62 1.95 2.07
N GLN A 77 31.95 0.80 2.15
CA GLN A 77 32.48 -0.49 1.70
C GLN A 77 31.73 -1.04 0.47
N GLY A 78 30.82 -0.23 -0.08
CA GLY A 78 29.97 -0.58 -1.21
C GLY A 78 29.82 0.57 -2.19
N ALA A 79 28.92 0.42 -3.14
CA ALA A 79 28.45 1.49 -3.99
C ALA A 79 27.04 1.90 -3.54
N TYR A 80 26.75 3.18 -3.57
CA TYR A 80 25.45 3.71 -3.23
C TYR A 80 24.91 4.61 -4.35
N GLY A 81 23.63 4.86 -4.30
CA GLY A 81 22.94 5.80 -5.17
C GLY A 81 21.51 5.98 -4.70
N TYR A 82 20.82 6.91 -5.32
CA TYR A 82 19.38 7.07 -5.15
C TYR A 82 18.72 7.24 -6.51
N ALA A 83 17.47 6.86 -6.61
CA ALA A 83 16.66 7.01 -7.81
C ALA A 83 15.37 7.76 -7.46
N ALA A 84 14.94 8.64 -8.35
CA ALA A 84 13.60 9.18 -8.33
C ALA A 84 12.72 8.32 -9.25
N GLU A 85 11.53 7.97 -8.78
CA GLU A 85 10.54 7.26 -9.55
C GLU A 85 10.07 8.11 -10.74
N ILE A 86 9.99 7.53 -11.92
CA ILE A 86 9.41 8.16 -13.12
C ILE A 86 7.96 7.73 -13.35
N SER A 87 7.54 6.64 -12.72
CA SER A 87 6.14 6.22 -12.68
C SER A 87 5.29 7.30 -12.03
N THR A 88 4.12 7.55 -12.60
CA THR A 88 3.16 8.51 -12.06
C THR A 88 2.19 7.85 -11.10
N GLY A 89 1.70 8.61 -10.11
CA GLY A 89 0.66 8.16 -9.21
C GLY A 89 1.16 7.45 -7.96
N LYS A 90 0.23 7.18 -7.05
CA LYS A 90 0.49 6.60 -5.74
C LYS A 90 -0.13 5.21 -5.65
N ASP A 91 0.65 4.20 -5.96
CA ASP A 91 0.31 2.80 -5.70
C ASP A 91 1.57 1.93 -5.56
N THR A 92 1.49 0.89 -4.75
CA THR A 92 2.61 -0.04 -4.52
C THR A 92 3.15 -0.72 -5.79
N PRO A 93 2.31 -1.16 -6.75
CA PRO A 93 2.79 -1.71 -8.02
C PRO A 93 3.72 -0.80 -8.80
N SER A 94 3.51 0.53 -8.82
CA SER A 94 4.35 1.47 -9.57
C SER A 94 5.82 1.32 -9.20
N GLY A 95 6.15 1.50 -7.94
CA GLY A 95 7.54 1.41 -7.47
C GLY A 95 8.15 0.02 -7.66
N HIS A 96 7.38 -1.05 -7.41
CA HIS A 96 7.90 -2.42 -7.57
C HIS A 96 8.15 -2.78 -9.03
N TRP A 97 7.23 -2.42 -9.93
CA TRP A 97 7.42 -2.68 -11.36
C TRP A 97 8.57 -1.86 -11.94
N GLU A 98 8.68 -0.58 -11.54
CA GLU A 98 9.76 0.27 -12.00
C GLU A 98 11.14 -0.23 -11.54
N MET A 99 11.27 -0.65 -10.27
CA MET A 99 12.50 -1.31 -9.79
C MET A 99 12.85 -2.57 -10.59
N MET A 100 11.84 -3.25 -11.15
CA MET A 100 12.00 -4.44 -12.00
C MET A 100 12.00 -4.11 -13.50
N GLY A 101 12.22 -2.84 -13.87
CA GLY A 101 12.47 -2.39 -15.23
C GLY A 101 11.21 -1.98 -16.01
N VAL A 102 10.04 -1.91 -15.38
CA VAL A 102 8.77 -1.59 -16.06
C VAL A 102 8.09 -0.40 -15.36
N PRO A 103 8.44 0.85 -15.72
CA PRO A 103 7.78 2.03 -15.17
C PRO A 103 6.32 2.13 -15.62
N VAL A 104 5.48 2.69 -14.76
CA VAL A 104 4.07 2.96 -15.04
C VAL A 104 3.95 4.34 -15.70
N LEU A 105 3.64 4.36 -16.99
CA LEU A 105 3.51 5.57 -17.81
C LEU A 105 2.05 5.87 -18.19
N PHE A 106 1.10 5.34 -17.43
CA PHE A 106 -0.33 5.59 -17.56
C PHE A 106 -0.91 6.08 -16.24
N ASP A 107 -2.04 6.75 -16.29
CA ASP A 107 -2.70 7.27 -15.10
C ASP A 107 -3.48 6.15 -14.38
N TRP A 108 -3.24 6.03 -13.06
CA TRP A 108 -4.06 5.20 -12.20
C TRP A 108 -5.46 5.79 -12.02
N GLY A 109 -6.47 4.95 -11.94
CA GLY A 109 -7.78 5.34 -11.48
C GLY A 109 -7.81 5.50 -9.96
N TYR A 110 -8.53 6.50 -9.48
CA TYR A 110 -8.75 6.72 -8.05
C TYR A 110 -10.22 6.94 -7.77
N PHE A 111 -10.67 6.44 -6.65
CA PHE A 111 -12.01 6.72 -6.17
C PHE A 111 -12.04 8.04 -5.36
N PRO A 112 -13.18 8.75 -5.33
CA PRO A 112 -13.32 10.01 -4.62
C PRO A 112 -12.97 9.88 -3.13
N LYS A 113 -12.34 10.93 -2.58
CA LYS A 113 -12.01 11.02 -1.14
C LYS A 113 -13.20 11.41 -0.27
N GLN A 114 -14.25 11.96 -0.86
CA GLN A 114 -15.44 12.46 -0.14
C GLN A 114 -16.72 11.90 -0.75
N GLY A 115 -17.71 11.67 0.09
CA GLY A 115 -19.00 11.12 -0.32
C GLY A 115 -18.94 9.62 -0.60
N HIS A 116 -19.77 9.17 -1.55
CA HIS A 116 -19.73 7.80 -2.04
C HIS A 116 -18.45 7.55 -2.85
N ALA A 117 -17.73 6.51 -2.49
CA ALA A 117 -16.48 6.17 -3.19
C ALA A 117 -16.74 5.51 -4.54
N PHE A 118 -17.75 4.66 -4.63
CA PHE A 118 -17.95 3.84 -5.81
C PHE A 118 -19.13 4.33 -6.66
N PRO A 119 -18.98 4.32 -8.02
CA PRO A 119 -20.11 4.59 -8.89
C PRO A 119 -21.28 3.62 -8.63
N ALA A 120 -22.50 4.13 -8.52
CA ALA A 120 -23.69 3.33 -8.25
C ALA A 120 -23.86 2.16 -9.23
N GLN A 121 -23.54 2.39 -10.50
CA GLN A 121 -23.57 1.35 -11.54
C GLN A 121 -22.52 0.22 -11.29
N LEU A 122 -21.38 0.54 -10.69
CA LEU A 122 -20.40 -0.47 -10.31
C LEU A 122 -20.91 -1.32 -9.16
N ILE A 123 -21.49 -0.70 -8.13
CA ILE A 123 -22.10 -1.41 -7.00
C ILE A 123 -23.20 -2.35 -7.49
N GLU A 124 -24.08 -1.87 -8.37
CA GLU A 124 -25.15 -2.66 -8.95
C GLU A 124 -24.62 -3.90 -9.72
N LYS A 125 -23.59 -3.73 -10.54
CA LYS A 125 -22.94 -4.85 -11.22
C LYS A 125 -22.31 -5.85 -10.26
N ILE A 126 -21.64 -5.35 -9.21
CA ILE A 126 -21.04 -6.21 -8.17
C ILE A 126 -22.13 -7.02 -7.48
N ASN A 127 -23.23 -6.38 -7.05
CA ASN A 127 -24.33 -7.06 -6.38
C ASN A 127 -24.98 -8.15 -7.28
N GLN A 128 -25.21 -7.84 -8.54
CA GLN A 128 -25.72 -8.80 -9.51
C GLN A 128 -24.79 -10.01 -9.72
N ALA A 129 -23.48 -9.76 -9.83
CA ALA A 129 -22.51 -10.82 -10.11
C ALA A 129 -22.19 -11.69 -8.89
N THR A 130 -22.25 -11.11 -7.69
CA THR A 130 -21.89 -11.80 -6.44
C THR A 130 -23.08 -12.36 -5.68
N GLY A 131 -24.31 -11.89 -5.99
CA GLY A 131 -25.55 -12.30 -5.33
C GLY A 131 -25.81 -11.66 -3.96
N TYR A 132 -25.03 -10.63 -3.60
CA TYR A 132 -25.29 -9.83 -2.39
C TYR A 132 -26.23 -8.66 -2.69
N ASP A 133 -27.10 -8.31 -1.74
CA ASP A 133 -28.08 -7.23 -1.91
C ASP A 133 -27.53 -5.83 -1.58
N GLY A 134 -26.21 -5.69 -1.48
CA GLY A 134 -25.55 -4.42 -1.17
C GLY A 134 -24.15 -4.59 -0.61
N ILE A 135 -23.58 -3.46 -0.24
CA ILE A 135 -22.28 -3.35 0.43
C ILE A 135 -22.40 -2.45 1.65
N LEU A 136 -21.51 -2.61 2.62
CA LEU A 136 -21.29 -1.66 3.69
C LEU A 136 -20.08 -0.77 3.34
N GLY A 137 -20.04 0.45 3.89
CA GLY A 137 -18.92 1.36 3.74
C GLY A 137 -19.11 2.35 2.61
N ASP A 138 -18.73 2.02 1.39
CA ASP A 138 -18.76 2.90 0.20
C ASP A 138 -18.16 4.28 0.48
N CYS A 139 -16.94 4.30 1.07
CA CYS A 139 -16.28 5.54 1.47
C CYS A 139 -14.76 5.41 1.45
N HIS A 140 -14.08 6.56 1.54
CA HIS A 140 -12.65 6.62 1.81
C HIS A 140 -12.40 6.44 3.32
N ALA A 141 -11.62 5.44 3.72
CA ALA A 141 -11.38 5.13 5.13
C ALA A 141 -10.04 4.42 5.38
N SER A 142 -9.61 4.48 6.65
CA SER A 142 -8.61 3.56 7.20
C SER A 142 -9.24 2.18 7.40
N GLY A 143 -8.51 1.12 7.03
CA GLY A 143 -9.01 -0.25 7.17
C GLY A 143 -9.29 -0.67 8.62
N THR A 144 -8.55 -0.16 9.59
CA THR A 144 -8.80 -0.43 11.01
C THR A 144 -10.07 0.27 11.48
N ASP A 145 -10.20 1.56 11.14
CA ASP A 145 -11.34 2.36 11.60
C ASP A 145 -12.67 1.86 11.02
N ILE A 146 -12.68 1.49 9.73
CA ILE A 146 -13.91 1.04 9.10
C ILE A 146 -14.34 -0.34 9.58
N ILE A 147 -13.40 -1.24 9.88
CA ILE A 147 -13.70 -2.54 10.49
C ILE A 147 -14.29 -2.33 11.88
N ASN A 148 -13.70 -1.47 12.71
CA ASN A 148 -14.24 -1.15 14.05
C ASN A 148 -15.63 -0.55 13.97
N LYS A 149 -15.89 0.29 12.96
CA LYS A 149 -17.18 0.95 12.78
C LYS A 149 -18.28 0.02 12.25
N LEU A 150 -17.96 -0.84 11.28
CA LEU A 150 -18.95 -1.60 10.52
C LEU A 150 -18.87 -3.12 10.74
N GLY A 151 -17.89 -3.62 11.47
CA GLY A 151 -17.70 -5.06 11.67
C GLY A 151 -18.89 -5.76 12.32
N GLN A 152 -19.55 -5.13 13.29
CA GLN A 152 -20.76 -5.67 13.93
C GLN A 152 -21.94 -5.75 12.93
N GLU A 153 -22.10 -4.71 12.12
CA GLU A 153 -23.15 -4.68 11.09
C GLU A 153 -22.87 -5.72 10.00
N HIS A 154 -21.60 -5.86 9.61
CA HIS A 154 -21.16 -6.91 8.70
C HIS A 154 -21.52 -8.31 9.21
N ILE A 155 -21.18 -8.63 10.47
CA ILE A 155 -21.51 -9.93 11.08
C ILE A 155 -23.03 -10.18 11.07
N LYS A 156 -23.82 -9.14 11.39
CA LYS A 156 -25.28 -9.23 11.45
C LYS A 156 -25.93 -9.39 10.08
N THR A 157 -25.44 -8.67 9.07
CA THR A 157 -26.09 -8.59 7.74
C THR A 157 -25.50 -9.57 6.73
N GLY A 158 -24.25 -9.99 6.92
CA GLY A 158 -23.48 -10.75 5.94
C GLY A 158 -23.03 -9.92 4.74
N LEU A 159 -23.23 -8.58 4.72
CA LEU A 159 -22.79 -7.72 3.61
C LEU A 159 -21.31 -7.38 3.74
N PRO A 160 -20.52 -7.44 2.65
CA PRO A 160 -19.11 -7.10 2.68
C PRO A 160 -18.87 -5.61 2.95
N ILE A 161 -17.78 -5.28 3.64
CA ILE A 161 -17.38 -3.88 3.88
C ILE A 161 -16.45 -3.45 2.73
N CYS A 162 -16.95 -2.62 1.81
CA CYS A 162 -16.21 -2.11 0.68
C CYS A 162 -15.80 -0.66 0.91
N TYR A 163 -14.52 -0.35 0.70
CA TYR A 163 -13.97 0.98 0.94
C TYR A 163 -12.74 1.23 0.08
N THR A 164 -12.32 2.48 -0.02
CA THR A 164 -11.07 2.89 -0.67
C THR A 164 -10.15 3.63 0.30
N SER A 165 -8.94 3.90 -0.12
CA SER A 165 -7.95 4.70 0.61
C SER A 165 -7.21 5.65 -0.33
N ALA A 166 -6.05 6.17 0.10
CA ALA A 166 -5.26 7.10 -0.71
C ALA A 166 -4.67 6.49 -1.99
N ASP A 167 -4.49 5.18 -2.00
CA ASP A 167 -3.94 4.45 -3.13
C ASP A 167 -5.02 4.12 -4.18
N SER A 168 -4.59 3.65 -5.35
CA SER A 168 -5.49 3.15 -6.41
C SER A 168 -6.07 1.77 -6.06
N VAL A 169 -7.01 1.71 -5.13
CA VAL A 169 -7.47 0.46 -4.55
C VAL A 169 -8.98 0.38 -4.34
N PHE A 170 -9.54 -0.82 -4.53
CA PHE A 170 -10.83 -1.25 -4.02
C PHE A 170 -10.57 -2.28 -2.91
N GLN A 171 -11.00 -2.01 -1.69
CA GLN A 171 -10.73 -2.88 -0.55
C GLN A 171 -12.02 -3.51 -0.04
N VAL A 172 -11.96 -4.79 0.29
CA VAL A 172 -13.09 -5.55 0.83
C VAL A 172 -12.67 -6.15 2.17
N ALA A 173 -13.25 -5.67 3.26
CA ALA A 173 -13.08 -6.30 4.56
C ALA A 173 -14.26 -7.23 4.85
N ALA A 174 -13.95 -8.43 5.34
CA ALA A 174 -14.95 -9.40 5.77
C ALA A 174 -14.42 -10.29 6.90
N HIS A 175 -15.34 -10.74 7.75
CA HIS A 175 -15.03 -11.62 8.88
C HIS A 175 -14.79 -13.05 8.41
N GLU A 176 -13.68 -13.66 8.80
CA GLU A 176 -13.27 -14.98 8.30
C GLU A 176 -14.29 -16.09 8.59
N GLU A 177 -14.89 -16.10 9.76
CA GLU A 177 -15.83 -17.16 10.16
C GLU A 177 -17.26 -16.87 9.69
N HIS A 178 -17.72 -15.61 9.76
CA HIS A 178 -19.11 -15.26 9.43
C HIS A 178 -19.35 -15.11 7.93
N PHE A 179 -18.39 -14.57 7.19
CA PHE A 179 -18.47 -14.39 5.74
C PHE A 179 -17.83 -15.57 5.00
N GLY A 180 -16.76 -16.10 5.57
CA GLY A 180 -15.95 -17.15 4.97
C GLY A 180 -14.82 -16.59 4.08
N LEU A 181 -13.61 -17.12 4.31
CA LEU A 181 -12.42 -16.66 3.61
C LEU A 181 -12.50 -16.92 2.10
N ASP A 182 -12.99 -18.08 1.70
CA ASP A 182 -13.17 -18.43 0.28
C ASP A 182 -14.21 -17.54 -0.42
N ASN A 183 -15.26 -17.15 0.30
CA ASN A 183 -16.26 -16.22 -0.23
C ASN A 183 -15.67 -14.82 -0.42
N LEU A 184 -14.85 -14.35 0.51
CA LEU A 184 -14.14 -13.08 0.39
C LEU A 184 -13.23 -13.08 -0.85
N TYR A 185 -12.49 -14.15 -1.07
CA TYR A 185 -11.60 -14.25 -2.22
C TYR A 185 -12.36 -14.26 -3.55
N LYS A 186 -13.42 -15.06 -3.65
CA LYS A 186 -14.28 -15.05 -4.84
C LYS A 186 -14.92 -13.69 -5.11
N TYR A 187 -15.37 -13.02 -4.03
CA TYR A 187 -15.91 -11.66 -4.15
C TYR A 187 -14.86 -10.70 -4.72
N CYS A 188 -13.65 -10.73 -4.21
CA CYS A 188 -12.55 -9.88 -4.70
C CYS A 188 -12.14 -10.19 -6.14
N GLU A 189 -12.14 -11.45 -6.55
CA GLU A 189 -11.89 -11.88 -7.93
C GLU A 189 -12.97 -11.31 -8.87
N THR A 190 -14.24 -11.45 -8.51
CA THR A 190 -15.35 -10.88 -9.28
C THR A 190 -15.24 -9.36 -9.38
N VAL A 191 -14.92 -8.68 -8.27
CA VAL A 191 -14.72 -7.22 -8.30
C VAL A 191 -13.54 -6.85 -9.22
N ARG A 192 -12.42 -7.61 -9.19
CA ARG A 192 -11.28 -7.36 -10.06
C ARG A 192 -11.66 -7.40 -11.54
N GLU A 193 -12.47 -8.38 -11.92
CA GLU A 193 -12.96 -8.50 -13.31
C GLU A 193 -13.87 -7.33 -13.71
N LEU A 194 -14.76 -6.91 -12.79
CA LEU A 194 -15.73 -5.83 -13.05
C LEU A 194 -15.09 -4.44 -13.10
N LEU A 195 -13.94 -4.24 -12.48
CA LEU A 195 -13.21 -2.96 -12.55
C LEU A 195 -12.59 -2.68 -13.93
N GLY A 196 -12.35 -3.70 -14.75
CA GLY A 196 -11.99 -3.57 -16.17
C GLY A 196 -11.02 -2.43 -16.47
N ASP A 197 -11.46 -1.49 -17.33
CA ASP A 197 -10.67 -0.36 -17.82
C ASP A 197 -10.62 0.84 -16.86
N MET A 198 -11.06 0.69 -15.61
CA MET A 198 -11.03 1.79 -14.62
C MET A 198 -9.61 2.10 -14.10
N ASN A 199 -8.61 1.36 -14.53
CA ASN A 199 -7.20 1.50 -14.11
C ASN A 199 -7.02 1.47 -12.57
N ILE A 200 -7.90 0.79 -11.84
CA ILE A 200 -7.73 0.58 -10.41
C ILE A 200 -6.63 -0.48 -10.21
N GLY A 201 -5.55 -0.09 -9.55
CA GLY A 201 -4.35 -0.91 -9.42
C GLY A 201 -4.60 -2.24 -8.70
N ARG A 202 -5.35 -2.23 -7.60
CA ARG A 202 -5.57 -3.45 -6.81
C ARG A 202 -6.99 -3.57 -6.29
N VAL A 203 -7.47 -4.82 -6.19
CA VAL A 203 -8.54 -5.20 -5.27
C VAL A 203 -7.90 -5.93 -4.09
N ILE A 204 -8.24 -5.57 -2.87
CA ILE A 204 -7.59 -6.11 -1.68
C ILE A 204 -8.60 -6.81 -0.79
N ALA A 205 -8.41 -8.11 -0.59
CA ALA A 205 -9.11 -8.87 0.44
C ALA A 205 -8.49 -8.56 1.82
N ARG A 206 -9.30 -8.06 2.75
CA ARG A 206 -8.92 -7.68 4.11
C ARG A 206 -9.68 -8.51 5.14
N PRO A 207 -9.33 -9.77 5.36
CA PRO A 207 -10.00 -10.60 6.35
C PRO A 207 -9.69 -10.12 7.78
N PHE A 208 -10.69 -10.29 8.65
CA PHE A 208 -10.57 -9.99 10.06
C PHE A 208 -11.33 -11.01 10.93
N ILE A 209 -11.02 -11.04 12.21
CA ILE A 209 -11.66 -11.86 13.24
C ILE A 209 -12.02 -10.98 14.44
N GLY A 210 -12.79 -11.52 15.38
CA GLY A 210 -13.22 -10.84 16.62
C GLY A 210 -14.73 -10.70 16.69
N ASP A 211 -15.25 -10.39 17.88
CA ASP A 211 -16.70 -10.36 18.14
C ASP A 211 -17.27 -8.95 18.28
N ASN A 212 -16.40 -7.96 18.50
CA ASN A 212 -16.81 -6.58 18.78
C ASN A 212 -15.68 -5.57 18.41
N PRO A 213 -16.00 -4.26 18.37
CA PRO A 213 -15.03 -3.23 17.96
C PRO A 213 -13.72 -3.20 18.76
N ASP A 214 -13.73 -3.67 20.02
CA ASP A 214 -12.55 -3.62 20.88
C ASP A 214 -11.55 -4.76 20.58
N ASN A 215 -12.01 -5.83 19.90
CA ASN A 215 -11.19 -7.00 19.59
C ASN A 215 -11.13 -7.36 18.11
N PHE A 216 -11.72 -6.58 17.22
CA PHE A 216 -11.54 -6.81 15.78
C PHE A 216 -10.07 -6.69 15.39
N THR A 217 -9.57 -7.75 14.78
CA THR A 217 -8.16 -7.85 14.39
C THR A 217 -8.04 -8.36 12.96
N ARG A 218 -7.29 -7.65 12.14
CA ARG A 218 -6.96 -8.10 10.77
C ARG A 218 -6.04 -9.31 10.84
N THR A 219 -6.31 -10.29 9.98
CA THR A 219 -5.50 -11.51 9.91
C THR A 219 -4.41 -11.42 8.85
N GLY A 220 -3.51 -12.39 8.85
CA GLY A 220 -2.48 -12.54 7.82
C GLY A 220 -2.98 -13.10 6.48
N ASN A 221 -4.27 -13.46 6.38
CA ASN A 221 -4.88 -14.05 5.18
C ASN A 221 -5.29 -12.99 4.12
N ARG A 222 -4.63 -11.83 4.15
CA ARG A 222 -4.78 -10.80 3.12
C ARG A 222 -4.36 -11.34 1.76
N ARG A 223 -5.13 -10.98 0.71
CA ARG A 223 -4.74 -11.17 -0.70
C ARG A 223 -4.94 -9.89 -1.49
N ASP A 224 -4.00 -9.61 -2.37
CA ASP A 224 -4.05 -8.49 -3.29
C ASP A 224 -4.23 -9.04 -4.71
N TYR A 225 -5.27 -8.58 -5.41
CA TYR A 225 -5.56 -8.88 -6.80
C TYR A 225 -5.17 -7.66 -7.64
N SER A 226 -3.91 -7.61 -8.01
CA SER A 226 -3.34 -6.53 -8.82
C SER A 226 -3.59 -6.74 -10.30
N ILE A 227 -3.61 -5.66 -11.07
CA ILE A 227 -3.39 -5.77 -12.52
C ILE A 227 -1.95 -6.24 -12.76
N LEU A 228 -1.72 -6.80 -13.94
CA LEU A 228 -0.38 -7.23 -14.33
C LEU A 228 0.46 -6.04 -14.83
N PRO A 229 1.80 -6.09 -14.71
CA PRO A 229 2.66 -5.08 -15.33
C PRO A 229 2.46 -5.05 -16.83
N PRO A 230 2.56 -3.87 -17.49
CA PRO A 230 2.29 -3.70 -18.91
C PRO A 230 3.32 -4.35 -19.84
N ALA A 231 4.44 -4.83 -19.29
CA ALA A 231 5.49 -5.53 -19.99
C ALA A 231 6.18 -6.56 -19.08
N PRO A 232 6.94 -7.51 -19.63
CA PRO A 232 7.74 -8.43 -18.83
C PRO A 232 8.75 -7.69 -17.94
N THR A 233 8.85 -8.11 -16.70
CA THR A 233 9.80 -7.60 -15.71
C THR A 233 11.09 -8.40 -15.69
N VAL A 234 12.10 -7.93 -14.95
CA VAL A 234 13.33 -8.71 -14.69
C VAL A 234 13.04 -10.07 -14.04
N LEU A 235 11.89 -10.23 -13.37
CA LEU A 235 11.51 -11.50 -12.73
C LEU A 235 10.96 -12.53 -13.73
N ASP A 236 10.64 -12.12 -14.95
CA ASP A 236 10.11 -12.98 -16.01
C ASP A 236 11.23 -13.56 -16.90
N VAL A 237 12.48 -13.13 -16.72
CA VAL A 237 13.68 -13.51 -17.47
C VAL A 237 14.55 -14.42 -16.63
#